data_f3922db2787acf78b494e9d607372532
#
_entry.id   f3922db2787acf78b494e9d607372532
#
_cell.length_a   1.000
_cell.length_b   1.000
_cell.length_c   1.000
_cell.angle_alpha   90.00
_cell.angle_beta   90.00
_cell.angle_gamma   90.00
#
_symmetry.space_group_name_H-M   'P 1'
#
loop_
_entity.id
_entity.type
_entity.pdbx_description
1 polymer ?
#
loop_
_entity_poly.entity_id
_entity_poly.type
_entity_poly.pdbx_seq_one_letter_code
_entity_poly.pdbx_strand_id
1 'polypeptide(L)'
;NLGFSEGCADSLYLPVDPSDDAPTVESQEQDENSLLHMVRRILAFRHEHEDLQADGEYEVLYAEKEKAPFVYRRGKFVIAVNPSLETAVAPVKVQGTEAFRIGGGAQVDKDCLKVAPQSFVIYEL
;
A
#
# COMPACT_ATOMS: atom_id res chain seq x y z
N ASN A 1 -5.83 -26.09 5.94
CA ASN A 1 -5.92 -24.90 6.81
C ASN A 1 -5.23 -23.68 6.16
N LEU A 2 -5.35 -23.55 4.85
CA LEU A 2 -4.89 -22.40 4.05
C LEU A 2 -3.39 -22.08 4.21
N GLY A 3 -2.58 -23.10 4.51
CA GLY A 3 -1.13 -22.94 4.71
C GLY A 3 -0.70 -22.35 6.06
N PHE A 4 -1.64 -22.05 6.97
CA PHE A 4 -1.32 -21.48 8.28
C PHE A 4 -1.10 -22.52 9.37
N SER A 5 -1.74 -23.69 9.29
CA SER A 5 -1.75 -24.66 10.38
C SER A 5 -1.86 -26.09 9.86
N GLU A 6 -1.15 -27.01 10.49
CA GLU A 6 -1.29 -28.46 10.32
C GLU A 6 -2.38 -29.06 11.25
N GLY A 7 -2.98 -28.23 12.12
CA GLY A 7 -4.02 -28.63 13.05
C GLY A 7 -5.29 -29.11 12.36
N CYS A 8 -6.09 -29.91 13.06
CA CYS A 8 -7.41 -30.34 12.58
C CYS A 8 -8.33 -29.11 12.43
N ALA A 9 -9.17 -29.09 11.40
CA ALA A 9 -10.10 -27.98 11.15
C ALA A 9 -11.03 -27.72 12.36
N ASP A 10 -11.46 -28.78 13.05
CA ASP A 10 -12.33 -28.69 14.23
C ASP A 10 -11.64 -28.07 15.46
N SER A 11 -10.30 -27.98 15.45
CA SER A 11 -9.51 -27.37 16.54
C SER A 11 -9.22 -25.89 16.31
N LEU A 12 -9.61 -25.33 15.17
CA LEU A 12 -9.35 -23.94 14.84
C LEU A 12 -10.40 -23.02 15.51
N TYR A 13 -9.96 -21.88 16.01
CA TYR A 13 -10.84 -20.89 16.64
C TYR A 13 -11.88 -20.31 15.66
N LEU A 14 -11.49 -20.11 14.42
CA LEU A 14 -12.38 -19.67 13.35
C LEU A 14 -12.48 -20.74 12.27
N PRO A 15 -13.66 -20.88 11.64
CA PRO A 15 -13.82 -21.81 10.53
C PRO A 15 -12.93 -21.40 9.36
N VAL A 16 -12.44 -22.38 8.62
CA VAL A 16 -11.70 -22.17 7.36
C VAL A 16 -12.70 -21.82 6.27
N ASP A 17 -12.35 -20.87 5.42
CA ASP A 17 -13.12 -20.54 4.21
C ASP A 17 -13.13 -21.77 3.28
N PRO A 18 -14.32 -22.32 2.97
CA PRO A 18 -14.44 -23.51 2.12
C PRO A 18 -14.42 -23.19 0.61
N SER A 19 -14.27 -21.93 0.22
CA SER A 19 -14.30 -21.53 -1.18
C SER A 19 -13.11 -22.09 -1.95
N ASP A 20 -13.33 -22.55 -3.19
CA ASP A 20 -12.28 -23.11 -4.04
C ASP A 20 -11.22 -22.07 -4.42
N ASP A 21 -11.58 -20.78 -4.40
CA ASP A 21 -10.72 -19.64 -4.70
C ASP A 21 -10.17 -18.93 -3.45
N ALA A 22 -10.36 -19.51 -2.26
CA ALA A 22 -9.85 -18.96 -1.01
C ALA A 22 -8.32 -18.79 -1.08
N PRO A 23 -7.79 -17.58 -0.78
CA PRO A 23 -6.36 -17.34 -0.85
C PRO A 23 -5.64 -18.14 0.25
N THR A 24 -4.58 -18.84 -0.12
CA THR A 24 -3.74 -19.60 0.82
C THR A 24 -2.36 -18.95 0.96
N VAL A 25 -1.73 -19.11 2.11
CA VAL A 25 -0.34 -18.68 2.29
C VAL A 25 0.57 -19.41 1.29
N GLU A 26 0.35 -20.70 1.11
CA GLU A 26 1.14 -21.53 0.19
C GLU A 26 1.06 -21.02 -1.26
N SER A 27 -0.14 -20.71 -1.76
CA SER A 27 -0.30 -20.16 -3.11
C SER A 27 0.31 -18.77 -3.24
N GLN A 28 0.17 -17.92 -2.21
CA GLN A 28 0.72 -16.58 -2.22
C GLN A 28 2.25 -16.54 -2.08
N GLU A 29 2.87 -17.52 -1.42
CA GLU A 29 4.33 -17.68 -1.40
C GLU A 29 4.92 -17.94 -2.80
N GLN A 30 4.16 -18.58 -3.67
CA GLN A 30 4.59 -18.92 -5.04
C GLN A 30 4.29 -17.81 -6.06
N ASP A 31 3.45 -16.84 -5.70
CA ASP A 31 3.07 -15.72 -6.55
C ASP A 31 3.74 -14.41 -6.08
N GLU A 32 4.76 -13.95 -6.80
CA GLU A 32 5.48 -12.70 -6.50
C GLU A 32 4.58 -11.45 -6.50
N ASN A 33 3.41 -11.50 -7.14
CA ASN A 33 2.44 -10.41 -7.19
C ASN A 33 1.33 -10.56 -6.14
N SER A 34 1.40 -11.58 -5.30
CA SER A 34 0.42 -11.80 -4.22
C SER A 34 0.40 -10.67 -3.20
N LEU A 35 -0.71 -10.57 -2.47
CA LEU A 35 -0.84 -9.62 -1.36
C LEU A 35 0.25 -9.85 -0.29
N LEU A 36 0.59 -11.10 0.00
CA LEU A 36 1.66 -11.45 0.93
C LEU A 36 3.00 -10.82 0.52
N HIS A 37 3.39 -10.96 -0.74
CA HIS A 37 4.62 -10.36 -1.24
C HIS A 37 4.54 -8.83 -1.36
N MET A 38 3.38 -8.26 -1.68
CA MET A 38 3.17 -6.81 -1.65
C MET A 38 3.41 -6.23 -0.26
N VAL A 39 2.81 -6.85 0.77
CA VAL A 39 3.00 -6.44 2.17
C VAL A 39 4.46 -6.58 2.60
N ARG A 40 5.12 -7.68 2.25
CA ARG A 40 6.56 -7.87 2.53
C ARG A 40 7.42 -6.76 1.91
N ARG A 41 7.16 -6.38 0.66
CA ARG A 41 7.90 -5.29 -0.01
C ARG A 41 7.67 -3.94 0.68
N ILE A 42 6.43 -3.61 1.06
CA ILE A 42 6.14 -2.37 1.80
C ILE A 42 6.87 -2.36 3.14
N LEU A 43 6.84 -3.46 3.88
CA LEU A 43 7.50 -3.56 5.18
C LEU A 43 9.02 -3.47 5.04
N ALA A 44 9.61 -4.12 4.04
CA ALA A 44 11.04 -4.01 3.76
C ALA A 44 11.43 -2.55 3.47
N PHE A 45 10.73 -1.89 2.55
CA PHE A 45 10.95 -0.49 2.23
C PHE A 45 10.83 0.40 3.48
N ARG A 46 9.82 0.18 4.31
CA ARG A 46 9.63 0.91 5.56
C ARG A 46 10.79 0.71 6.54
N HIS A 47 11.31 -0.51 6.65
CA HIS A 47 12.42 -0.83 7.57
C HIS A 47 13.76 -0.25 7.12
N GLU A 48 13.95 -0.09 5.83
CA GLU A 48 15.18 0.49 5.25
C GLU A 48 15.26 2.01 5.41
N HIS A 49 14.15 2.69 5.77
CA HIS A 49 14.07 4.15 5.82
C HIS A 49 13.62 4.64 7.19
N GLU A 50 14.52 5.35 7.88
CA GLU A 50 14.30 5.87 9.23
C GLU A 50 13.09 6.82 9.33
N ASP A 51 12.91 7.68 8.32
CA ASP A 51 11.77 8.61 8.22
C ASP A 51 10.40 7.92 8.22
N LEU A 52 10.33 6.64 7.84
CA LEU A 52 9.11 5.85 7.81
C LEU A 52 8.89 5.04 9.11
N GLN A 53 9.82 5.10 10.08
CA GLN A 53 9.68 4.47 11.38
C GLN A 53 8.71 5.24 12.28
N ALA A 54 8.41 4.69 13.47
CA ALA A 54 7.39 5.23 14.37
C ALA A 54 7.64 6.70 14.76
N ASP A 55 8.90 7.08 14.96
CA ASP A 55 9.32 8.42 15.40
C ASP A 55 9.51 9.42 14.25
N GLY A 56 9.33 8.99 12.99
CA GLY A 56 9.43 9.88 11.83
C GLY A 56 8.37 10.98 11.84
N GLU A 57 8.73 12.16 11.36
CA GLU A 57 7.81 13.29 11.22
C GLU A 57 6.61 12.91 10.36
N TYR A 58 5.44 13.47 10.68
CA TYR A 58 4.20 13.23 9.96
C TYR A 58 3.45 14.53 9.69
N GLU A 59 3.08 14.74 8.41
CA GLU A 59 2.32 15.87 7.95
C GLU A 59 1.28 15.45 6.91
N VAL A 60 0.01 15.83 7.09
CA VAL A 60 -1.03 15.63 6.08
C VAL A 60 -0.93 16.74 5.04
N LEU A 61 -0.70 16.38 3.78
CA LEU A 61 -0.63 17.31 2.66
C LEU A 61 -1.99 17.47 1.97
N TYR A 62 -2.79 16.41 1.89
CA TYR A 62 -4.13 16.45 1.34
C TYR A 62 -4.99 15.33 1.93
N ALA A 63 -6.12 15.73 2.50
CA ALA A 63 -7.19 14.84 2.94
C ALA A 63 -8.53 15.58 2.86
N GLU A 64 -9.46 15.07 2.08
CA GLU A 64 -10.83 15.54 2.03
C GLU A 64 -11.79 14.42 2.45
N LYS A 65 -12.87 14.79 3.13
CA LYS A 65 -13.89 13.83 3.55
C LYS A 65 -14.49 13.14 2.32
N GLU A 66 -14.51 11.80 2.36
CA GLU A 66 -15.10 10.94 1.31
C GLU A 66 -14.46 11.10 -0.08
N LYS A 67 -13.23 11.63 -0.17
CA LYS A 67 -12.49 11.78 -1.42
C LYS A 67 -11.11 11.11 -1.35
N ALA A 68 -10.69 10.57 -2.47
CA ALA A 68 -9.33 10.15 -2.72
C ALA A 68 -8.58 11.22 -3.55
N PRO A 69 -7.26 11.21 -3.59
CA PRO A 69 -6.35 10.37 -2.81
C PRO A 69 -6.12 10.94 -1.41
N PHE A 70 -5.57 10.15 -0.51
CA PHE A 70 -4.96 10.63 0.71
C PHE A 70 -3.46 10.86 0.46
N VAL A 71 -2.94 12.04 0.78
CA VAL A 71 -1.52 12.40 0.59
C VAL A 71 -0.93 12.92 1.89
N TYR A 72 0.18 12.34 2.30
CA TYR A 72 0.90 12.75 3.51
C TYR A 72 2.41 12.66 3.32
N ARG A 73 3.14 13.35 4.19
CA ARG A 73 4.60 13.34 4.23
C ARG A 73 5.11 12.62 5.49
N ARG A 74 6.18 11.88 5.33
CA ARG A 74 7.01 11.31 6.39
C ARG A 74 8.46 11.68 6.10
N GLY A 75 9.02 12.64 6.87
CA GLY A 75 10.36 13.16 6.63
C GLY A 75 10.56 13.61 5.18
N LYS A 76 11.45 12.95 4.46
CA LYS A 76 11.73 13.19 3.03
C LYS A 76 10.78 12.46 2.07
N PHE A 77 9.84 11.65 2.55
CA PHE A 77 8.93 10.88 1.70
C PHE A 77 7.54 11.51 1.62
N VAL A 78 7.03 11.64 0.40
CA VAL A 78 5.62 11.95 0.14
C VAL A 78 4.92 10.68 -0.31
N ILE A 79 3.86 10.32 0.41
CA ILE A 79 3.09 9.12 0.19
C ILE A 79 1.70 9.49 -0.30
N ALA A 80 1.25 8.89 -1.39
CA ALA A 80 -0.10 9.07 -1.90
C ALA A 80 -0.82 7.71 -2.03
N VAL A 81 -2.06 7.65 -1.55
CA VAL A 81 -2.88 6.44 -1.53
C VAL A 81 -4.21 6.72 -2.18
N ASN A 82 -4.54 5.98 -3.22
CA ASN A 82 -5.84 6.00 -3.87
C ASN A 82 -6.49 4.62 -3.83
N PRO A 83 -7.39 4.35 -2.88
CA PRO A 83 -8.11 3.08 -2.80
C PRO A 83 -9.30 3.00 -3.76
N SER A 84 -9.67 4.09 -4.44
CA SER A 84 -10.83 4.14 -5.32
C SER A 84 -10.59 3.42 -6.65
N LEU A 85 -11.66 3.18 -7.39
CA LEU A 85 -11.62 2.56 -8.73
C LEU A 85 -11.40 3.59 -9.86
N GLU A 86 -11.24 4.87 -9.52
CA GLU A 86 -11.04 5.96 -10.47
C GLU A 86 -9.72 6.69 -10.19
N THR A 87 -9.21 7.38 -11.21
CA THR A 87 -8.06 8.27 -11.01
C THR A 87 -8.46 9.42 -10.09
N ALA A 88 -7.69 9.62 -9.03
CA ALA A 88 -7.91 10.68 -8.06
C ALA A 88 -6.85 11.78 -8.15
N VAL A 89 -7.25 13.03 -7.91
CA VAL A 89 -6.38 14.20 -8.05
C VAL A 89 -6.27 14.94 -6.73
N ALA A 90 -5.03 15.15 -6.27
CA ALA A 90 -4.72 16.03 -5.16
C ALA A 90 -4.06 17.32 -5.67
N PRO A 91 -4.45 18.51 -5.17
CA PRO A 91 -3.78 19.78 -5.48
C PRO A 91 -2.49 19.92 -4.66
N VAL A 92 -1.59 18.95 -4.82
CA VAL A 92 -0.31 18.86 -4.10
C VAL A 92 0.81 18.85 -5.12
N LYS A 93 1.76 19.76 -4.95
CA LYS A 93 2.98 19.77 -5.73
C LYS A 93 4.00 18.82 -5.12
N VAL A 94 4.41 17.83 -5.89
CA VAL A 94 5.46 16.89 -5.49
C VAL A 94 6.70 17.16 -6.33
N GLN A 95 7.85 17.33 -5.66
CA GLN A 95 9.16 17.48 -6.29
C GLN A 95 10.06 16.39 -5.75
N GLY A 96 10.16 15.30 -6.48
CA GLY A 96 10.96 14.15 -6.05
C GLY A 96 10.93 13.04 -7.10
N THR A 97 11.61 11.96 -6.79
CA THR A 97 11.65 10.76 -7.63
C THR A 97 10.75 9.67 -7.03
N GLU A 98 10.08 8.90 -7.88
CA GLU A 98 9.32 7.74 -7.43
C GLU A 98 10.28 6.70 -6.83
N ALA A 99 10.12 6.43 -5.54
CA ALA A 99 10.94 5.47 -4.80
C ALA A 99 10.25 4.10 -4.65
N PHE A 100 8.93 4.08 -4.61
CA PHE A 100 8.16 2.84 -4.46
C PHE A 100 6.74 3.00 -5.02
N ARG A 101 6.18 1.92 -5.60
CA ARG A 101 4.77 1.90 -5.99
C ARG A 101 4.14 0.52 -5.93
N ILE A 102 2.81 0.53 -5.80
CA ILE A 102 1.91 -0.59 -6.06
C ILE A 102 0.79 -0.07 -6.95
N GLY A 103 0.38 -0.87 -7.93
CA GLY A 103 -0.64 -0.49 -8.91
C GLY A 103 -0.10 0.42 -10.01
N GLY A 104 -0.97 1.26 -10.56
CA GLY A 104 -0.67 2.12 -11.72
C GLY A 104 0.24 3.31 -11.41
N GLY A 105 0.52 3.57 -10.12
CA GLY A 105 1.37 4.68 -9.70
C GLY A 105 0.68 6.04 -9.76
N ALA A 106 1.46 7.09 -9.96
CA ALA A 106 0.93 8.44 -10.08
C ALA A 106 1.68 9.27 -11.12
N GLN A 107 1.03 10.33 -11.60
CA GLN A 107 1.61 11.33 -12.49
C GLN A 107 1.70 12.67 -11.76
N VAL A 108 2.90 13.22 -11.71
CA VAL A 108 3.14 14.57 -11.19
C VAL A 108 2.90 15.56 -12.31
N ASP A 109 1.94 16.44 -12.14
CA ASP A 109 1.72 17.62 -12.99
C ASP A 109 2.22 18.86 -12.25
N LYS A 110 2.25 20.03 -12.90
CA LYS A 110 2.88 21.26 -12.36
C LYS A 110 2.44 21.59 -10.93
N ASP A 111 1.14 21.46 -10.63
CA ASP A 111 0.56 21.86 -9.35
C ASP A 111 -0.38 20.78 -8.75
N CYS A 112 -0.37 19.59 -9.30
CA CYS A 112 -1.21 18.50 -8.81
C CYS A 112 -0.56 17.12 -8.97
N LEU A 113 -1.03 16.18 -8.17
CA LEU A 113 -0.70 14.76 -8.23
C LEU A 113 -1.93 13.97 -8.65
N LYS A 114 -1.82 13.24 -9.77
CA LYS A 114 -2.87 12.35 -10.28
C LYS A 114 -2.49 10.92 -9.94
N VAL A 115 -3.25 10.28 -9.04
CA VAL A 115 -2.99 8.92 -8.57
C VAL A 115 -3.94 7.94 -9.27
N ALA A 116 -3.38 6.93 -9.91
CA ALA A 116 -4.15 5.90 -10.61
C ALA A 116 -5.10 5.13 -9.66
N PRO A 117 -6.12 4.44 -10.18
CA PRO A 117 -6.99 3.61 -9.36
C PRO A 117 -6.23 2.56 -8.56
N GLN A 118 -6.68 2.25 -7.35
CA GLN A 118 -6.13 1.21 -6.47
C GLN A 118 -4.59 1.26 -6.39
N SER A 119 -4.04 2.46 -6.20
CA SER A 119 -2.61 2.70 -6.25
C SER A 119 -2.08 3.33 -4.98
N PHE A 120 -0.85 2.94 -4.68
CA PHE A 120 -0.02 3.48 -3.61
C PHE A 120 1.34 3.86 -4.19
N VAL A 121 1.80 5.07 -3.92
CA VAL A 121 3.08 5.57 -4.44
C VAL A 121 3.82 6.36 -3.38
N ILE A 122 5.14 6.20 -3.34
CA ILE A 122 6.06 6.96 -2.50
C ILE A 122 7.03 7.70 -3.40
N TYR A 123 7.13 9.00 -3.18
CA TYR A 123 8.16 9.86 -3.76
C TYR A 123 9.19 10.24 -2.69
N GLU A 124 10.46 10.19 -3.05
CA GLU A 124 11.57 10.73 -2.26
C GLU A 124 11.89 12.14 -2.76
N LEU A 125 11.87 13.14 -1.84
CA LEU A 125 12.10 14.57 -2.11
C LEU A 125 13.59 14.91 -2.21
#